data_25151a2f68c40fe90dd85ad8f4d9c1d5
#
_entry.id   25151a2f68c40fe90dd85ad8f4d9c1d5
#
_cell.length_a   1.000
_cell.length_b   1.000
_cell.length_c   1.000
_cell.angle_alpha   90.00
_cell.angle_beta   90.00
_cell.angle_gamma   90.00
#
_symmetry.space_group_name_H-M   'P 1'
#
loop_
_entity.id
_entity.type
_entity.pdbx_description
1 polymer ?
#
loop_
_entity_poly.entity_id
_entity_poly.type
_entity_poly.pdbx_seq_one_letter_code
_entity_poly.pdbx_strand_id
1 'polypeptide(L)'
;AILHGGSEELKREYLPRLARGEIIGVFAMSEPQVGSDGQGISTRAEWRDGYWVLNGFKYWITWAERGDVFTVAAATDPGKGAHGGISVFLVPKGTPGMRVARRQKMMGNAGIDESVLVFEDCKVPAENLLGELGWGFRLLMRTLDEGRVKCCALAIGYAERAWELALAYVKRRQAFGQRLADFQGIQWQLAEAATTIWLSRLAMYEAARKIDRGEFAAKEAAMAKLYSTEACQHVVDTAVQLFGARGYCRDYPLERIYRNYRSLRMVEGTSEIQRRIIWKQMSKLYDPECAPDEQTREHAIRVERMLERALAVDRPYQDWGFRYLDEVAADD
;
A
#
# COMPACT_ATOMS: atom_id res chain seq x y z
N ALA A 1 0.59 -14.45 -1.91
CA ALA A 1 1.41 -15.31 -1.04
C ALA A 1 1.55 -16.73 -1.63
N ILE A 2 0.44 -17.41 -1.98
CA ILE A 2 0.49 -18.79 -2.54
C ILE A 2 1.36 -18.84 -3.81
N LEU A 3 1.22 -17.89 -4.73
CA LEU A 3 2.02 -17.81 -5.96
C LEU A 3 3.53 -17.78 -5.67
N HIS A 4 3.94 -17.03 -4.65
CA HIS A 4 5.35 -16.80 -4.35
C HIS A 4 5.96 -17.78 -3.34
N GLY A 5 5.15 -18.37 -2.48
CA GLY A 5 5.64 -19.23 -1.39
C GLY A 5 5.02 -20.63 -1.36
N GLY A 6 3.97 -20.91 -2.15
CA GLY A 6 3.38 -22.25 -2.18
C GLY A 6 4.28 -23.28 -2.85
N SER A 7 4.22 -24.51 -2.36
CA SER A 7 4.78 -25.66 -3.09
C SER A 7 4.06 -25.83 -4.44
N GLU A 8 4.62 -26.60 -5.36
CA GLU A 8 3.98 -26.82 -6.66
C GLU A 8 2.62 -27.54 -6.54
N GLU A 9 2.45 -28.35 -5.49
CA GLU A 9 1.17 -29.00 -5.14
C GLU A 9 0.14 -27.95 -4.72
N LEU A 10 0.48 -27.07 -3.78
CA LEU A 10 -0.41 -26.00 -3.32
C LEU A 10 -0.74 -25.03 -4.45
N LYS A 11 0.22 -24.69 -5.32
CA LYS A 11 -0.04 -23.83 -6.48
C LYS A 11 -1.03 -24.49 -7.45
N ARG A 12 -0.85 -25.77 -7.79
CA ARG A 12 -1.76 -26.50 -8.68
C ARG A 12 -3.16 -26.66 -8.08
N GLU A 13 -3.27 -26.83 -6.78
CA GLU A 13 -4.56 -26.97 -6.09
C GLU A 13 -5.32 -25.64 -6.03
N TYR A 14 -4.66 -24.55 -5.59
CA TYR A 14 -5.35 -23.31 -5.22
C TYR A 14 -5.37 -22.26 -6.33
N LEU A 15 -4.29 -22.07 -7.08
CA LEU A 15 -4.21 -20.93 -8.02
C LEU A 15 -5.25 -20.99 -9.16
N PRO A 16 -5.51 -22.15 -9.80
CA PRO A 16 -6.54 -22.19 -10.85
C PRO A 16 -7.94 -21.91 -10.32
N ARG A 17 -8.27 -22.38 -9.12
CA ARG A 17 -9.58 -22.17 -8.48
C ARG A 17 -9.76 -20.71 -8.04
N LEU A 18 -8.71 -20.08 -7.50
CA LEU A 18 -8.67 -18.65 -7.19
C LEU A 18 -8.83 -17.81 -8.45
N ALA A 19 -8.14 -18.15 -9.54
CA ALA A 19 -8.20 -17.41 -10.80
C ALA A 19 -9.59 -17.48 -11.45
N ARG A 20 -10.30 -18.61 -11.32
CA ARG A 20 -11.68 -18.76 -11.81
C ARG A 20 -12.74 -18.21 -10.86
N GLY A 21 -12.34 -17.74 -9.68
CA GLY A 21 -13.28 -17.24 -8.67
C GLY A 21 -14.13 -18.34 -8.01
N GLU A 22 -13.71 -19.61 -8.09
CA GLU A 22 -14.39 -20.75 -7.44
C GLU A 22 -14.20 -20.74 -5.92
N ILE A 23 -13.09 -20.16 -5.47
CA ILE A 23 -12.75 -19.96 -4.06
C ILE A 23 -12.21 -18.56 -3.81
N ILE A 24 -12.36 -18.08 -2.59
CA ILE A 24 -11.88 -16.77 -2.13
C ILE A 24 -10.67 -16.98 -1.24
N GLY A 25 -9.54 -16.36 -1.64
CA GLY A 25 -8.32 -16.28 -0.84
C GLY A 25 -8.33 -15.09 0.10
N VAL A 26 -7.92 -15.30 1.33
CA VAL A 26 -7.89 -14.28 2.39
C VAL A 26 -6.48 -14.04 2.87
N PHE A 27 -6.11 -12.77 3.08
CA PHE A 27 -4.83 -12.37 3.64
C PHE A 27 -4.99 -11.96 5.11
N ALA A 28 -4.38 -12.70 6.03
CA ALA A 28 -4.55 -12.55 7.46
C ALA A 28 -3.22 -12.21 8.16
N MET A 29 -2.86 -10.93 8.15
CA MET A 29 -1.63 -10.42 8.77
C MET A 29 -1.91 -9.59 10.02
N SER A 30 -2.80 -8.60 9.93
CA SER A 30 -3.04 -7.59 10.97
C SER A 30 -3.61 -8.18 12.27
N GLU A 31 -3.24 -7.59 13.41
CA GLU A 31 -3.70 -7.94 14.75
C GLU A 31 -4.16 -6.68 15.50
N PRO A 32 -4.79 -6.80 16.69
CA PRO A 32 -5.26 -5.63 17.43
C PRO A 32 -4.16 -4.57 17.69
N GLN A 33 -2.93 -5.02 17.94
CA GLN A 33 -1.77 -4.15 18.20
C GLN A 33 -0.79 -4.07 17.02
N VAL A 34 -1.04 -4.82 15.94
CA VAL A 34 -0.10 -4.99 14.82
C VAL A 34 -0.74 -4.53 13.52
N GLY A 35 -0.49 -3.29 13.16
CA GLY A 35 -0.84 -2.71 11.86
C GLY A 35 0.42 -2.29 11.12
N SER A 36 0.84 -1.03 11.29
CA SER A 36 2.04 -0.47 10.65
C SER A 36 3.33 -1.13 11.10
N ASP A 37 3.42 -1.59 12.34
CA ASP A 37 4.52 -2.42 12.83
C ASP A 37 4.25 -3.91 12.59
N GLY A 38 4.32 -4.33 11.34
CA GLY A 38 4.03 -5.69 10.91
C GLY A 38 5.00 -6.75 11.45
N GLN A 39 6.12 -6.37 12.05
CA GLN A 39 7.06 -7.33 12.65
C GLN A 39 6.68 -7.74 14.07
N GLY A 40 5.77 -7.00 14.71
CA GLY A 40 5.28 -7.27 16.07
C GLY A 40 4.18 -8.34 16.13
N ILE A 41 4.04 -9.21 15.14
CA ILE A 41 3.02 -10.28 15.09
C ILE A 41 3.11 -11.14 16.36
N SER A 42 1.99 -11.26 17.06
CA SER A 42 1.83 -11.99 18.31
C SER A 42 1.12 -13.33 18.19
N THR A 43 0.37 -13.58 17.12
CA THR A 43 -0.15 -14.89 16.78
C THR A 43 1.02 -15.86 16.66
N ARG A 44 1.02 -16.95 17.44
CA ARG A 44 2.12 -17.91 17.49
C ARG A 44 1.81 -19.14 16.67
N ALA A 45 2.84 -19.74 16.12
CA ALA A 45 2.81 -21.08 15.53
C ALA A 45 3.93 -21.92 16.14
N GLU A 46 3.54 -22.98 16.82
CA GLU A 46 4.46 -23.90 17.49
C GLU A 46 4.39 -25.28 16.81
N TRP A 47 5.56 -25.91 16.62
CA TRP A 47 5.63 -27.26 16.10
C TRP A 47 5.32 -28.26 17.19
N ARG A 48 4.25 -29.08 17.02
CA ARG A 48 3.83 -30.11 17.95
C ARG A 48 3.28 -31.34 17.20
N ASP A 49 3.75 -32.51 17.52
CA ASP A 49 3.21 -33.80 17.03
C ASP A 49 3.02 -33.87 15.50
N GLY A 50 3.92 -33.29 14.73
CA GLY A 50 3.85 -33.30 13.25
C GLY A 50 2.98 -32.22 12.63
N TYR A 51 2.49 -31.26 13.41
CA TYR A 51 1.67 -30.13 12.97
C TYR A 51 2.20 -28.79 13.49
N TRP A 52 1.90 -27.73 12.77
CA TRP A 52 1.98 -26.38 13.30
C TRP A 52 0.69 -26.08 14.07
N VAL A 53 0.80 -25.67 15.31
CA VAL A 53 -0.34 -25.32 16.18
C VAL A 53 -0.38 -23.79 16.29
N LEU A 54 -1.41 -23.18 15.69
CA LEU A 54 -1.59 -21.73 15.67
C LEU A 54 -2.49 -21.30 16.82
N ASN A 55 -2.06 -20.24 17.55
CA ASN A 55 -2.81 -19.59 18.61
C ASN A 55 -2.70 -18.07 18.50
N GLY A 56 -3.85 -17.36 18.50
CA GLY A 56 -3.89 -15.89 18.42
C GLY A 56 -5.10 -15.33 17.73
N PHE A 57 -4.98 -14.06 17.31
CA PHE A 57 -6.07 -13.30 16.75
C PHE A 57 -5.62 -12.53 15.50
N LYS A 58 -6.51 -12.43 14.50
CA LYS A 58 -6.33 -11.51 13.36
C LYS A 58 -7.50 -10.55 13.29
N TYR A 59 -7.21 -9.28 12.98
CA TYR A 59 -8.18 -8.19 12.95
C TYR A 59 -8.20 -7.52 11.59
N TRP A 60 -9.36 -6.96 11.24
CA TRP A 60 -9.63 -6.30 9.95
C TRP A 60 -9.31 -7.21 8.77
N ILE A 61 -9.77 -8.47 8.86
CA ILE A 61 -9.54 -9.46 7.82
C ILE A 61 -10.68 -9.43 6.80
N THR A 62 -10.35 -8.92 5.63
CA THR A 62 -11.26 -8.80 4.49
C THR A 62 -11.68 -10.17 3.99
N TRP A 63 -12.97 -10.36 3.76
CA TRP A 63 -13.57 -11.61 3.27
C TRP A 63 -13.43 -12.81 4.22
N ALA A 64 -13.25 -12.58 5.51
CA ALA A 64 -13.03 -13.67 6.44
C ALA A 64 -14.25 -14.61 6.60
N GLU A 65 -15.48 -14.08 6.51
CA GLU A 65 -16.71 -14.89 6.59
C GLU A 65 -16.91 -15.75 5.33
N ARG A 66 -16.55 -15.22 4.16
CA ARG A 66 -16.75 -15.85 2.85
C ARG A 66 -15.52 -16.57 2.33
N GLY A 67 -14.36 -16.31 2.91
CA GLY A 67 -13.08 -16.89 2.49
C GLY A 67 -13.06 -18.40 2.59
N ASP A 68 -12.40 -19.04 1.65
CA ASP A 68 -12.24 -20.49 1.57
C ASP A 68 -10.84 -20.93 2.00
N VAL A 69 -9.85 -20.07 1.81
CA VAL A 69 -8.46 -20.34 2.15
C VAL A 69 -7.78 -19.07 2.67
N PHE A 70 -7.04 -19.20 3.77
CA PHE A 70 -6.43 -18.10 4.51
C PHE A 70 -4.91 -18.21 4.50
N THR A 71 -4.22 -17.14 4.08
CA THR A 71 -2.78 -17.00 4.27
C THR A 71 -2.53 -16.27 5.58
N VAL A 72 -2.08 -16.99 6.60
CA VAL A 72 -1.99 -16.55 7.99
C VAL A 72 -0.54 -16.32 8.38
N ALA A 73 -0.19 -15.09 8.75
CA ALA A 73 1.11 -14.78 9.31
C ALA A 73 1.17 -15.15 10.81
N ALA A 74 2.20 -15.84 11.24
CA ALA A 74 2.38 -16.18 12.65
C ALA A 74 3.87 -16.15 13.05
N ALA A 75 4.13 -15.85 14.32
CA ALA A 75 5.46 -15.89 14.90
C ALA A 75 5.85 -17.35 15.22
N THR A 76 6.88 -17.84 14.57
CA THR A 76 7.51 -19.14 14.81
C THR A 76 8.74 -19.01 15.70
N ASP A 77 9.37 -17.83 15.75
CA ASP A 77 10.44 -17.46 16.69
C ASP A 77 10.26 -15.98 17.08
N PRO A 78 9.51 -15.70 18.16
CA PRO A 78 9.20 -14.32 18.55
C PRO A 78 10.44 -13.44 18.80
N GLY A 79 11.57 -14.03 19.17
CA GLY A 79 12.82 -13.31 19.44
C GLY A 79 13.49 -12.71 18.20
N LYS A 80 13.15 -13.20 17.00
CA LYS A 80 13.76 -12.78 15.73
C LYS A 80 12.93 -11.78 14.94
N GLY A 81 11.64 -11.57 15.26
CA GLY A 81 10.76 -10.65 14.56
C GLY A 81 10.79 -10.82 13.03
N ALA A 82 10.97 -9.73 12.30
CA ALA A 82 11.05 -9.75 10.82
C ALA A 82 12.27 -10.50 10.26
N HIS A 83 13.29 -10.75 11.07
CA HIS A 83 14.57 -11.35 10.66
C HIS A 83 14.65 -12.85 10.96
N GLY A 84 13.64 -13.60 10.57
CA GLY A 84 13.60 -15.06 10.74
C GLY A 84 12.58 -15.54 11.75
N GLY A 85 11.75 -14.65 12.33
CA GLY A 85 10.80 -14.98 13.37
C GLY A 85 9.36 -15.20 12.91
N ILE A 86 9.03 -14.84 11.68
CA ILE A 86 7.66 -14.88 11.14
C ILE A 86 7.59 -15.88 9.99
N SER A 87 6.56 -16.72 10.02
CA SER A 87 6.21 -17.64 8.94
C SER A 87 4.79 -17.41 8.45
N VAL A 88 4.45 -17.90 7.27
CA VAL A 88 3.11 -17.80 6.68
C VAL A 88 2.55 -19.20 6.45
N PHE A 89 1.33 -19.41 6.84
CA PHE A 89 0.64 -20.69 6.77
C PHE A 89 -0.60 -20.59 5.89
N LEU A 90 -0.86 -21.60 5.11
CA LEU A 90 -2.11 -21.76 4.37
C LEU A 90 -3.11 -22.54 5.24
N VAL A 91 -4.21 -21.89 5.60
CA VAL A 91 -5.24 -22.47 6.47
C VAL A 91 -6.55 -22.56 5.72
N PRO A 92 -7.02 -23.75 5.33
CA PRO A 92 -8.34 -23.91 4.69
C PRO A 92 -9.49 -23.58 5.65
N LYS A 93 -10.61 -23.13 5.10
CA LYS A 93 -11.84 -22.93 5.86
C LYS A 93 -12.28 -24.23 6.53
N GLY A 94 -12.72 -24.15 7.77
CA GLY A 94 -13.17 -25.31 8.54
C GLY A 94 -12.03 -26.07 9.23
N THR A 95 -10.78 -25.61 9.13
CA THR A 95 -9.69 -26.17 9.94
C THR A 95 -10.05 -26.06 11.43
N PRO A 96 -10.05 -27.19 12.19
CA PRO A 96 -10.35 -27.15 13.61
C PRO A 96 -9.47 -26.16 14.38
N GLY A 97 -10.09 -25.39 15.26
CA GLY A 97 -9.40 -24.33 16.01
C GLY A 97 -9.38 -22.96 15.32
N MET A 98 -9.79 -22.85 14.06
CA MET A 98 -9.98 -21.56 13.38
C MET A 98 -11.47 -21.21 13.35
N ARG A 99 -11.80 -19.97 13.75
CA ARG A 99 -13.17 -19.46 13.65
C ARG A 99 -13.21 -17.96 13.35
N VAL A 100 -14.27 -17.53 12.70
CA VAL A 100 -14.65 -16.11 12.59
C VAL A 100 -15.40 -15.72 13.86
N ALA A 101 -14.86 -14.77 14.62
CA ALA A 101 -15.44 -14.39 15.92
C ALA A 101 -16.55 -13.35 15.77
N ARG A 102 -16.28 -12.30 14.98
CA ARG A 102 -17.27 -11.25 14.73
C ARG A 102 -16.93 -10.46 13.48
N ARG A 103 -17.96 -9.91 12.84
CA ARG A 103 -17.83 -8.89 11.81
C ARG A 103 -17.66 -7.51 12.43
N GLN A 104 -16.77 -6.71 11.88
CA GLN A 104 -16.54 -5.33 12.30
C GLN A 104 -17.42 -4.36 11.51
N LYS A 105 -17.93 -3.32 12.19
CA LYS A 105 -18.71 -2.26 11.55
C LYS A 105 -17.79 -1.19 11.00
N MET A 106 -17.69 -1.12 9.68
CA MET A 106 -16.82 -0.21 8.98
C MET A 106 -17.52 1.07 8.54
N MET A 107 -16.76 2.15 8.32
CA MET A 107 -17.28 3.43 7.79
C MET A 107 -17.87 3.27 6.38
N GLY A 108 -17.21 2.47 5.54
CA GLY A 108 -17.57 2.20 4.15
C GLY A 108 -17.49 0.72 3.82
N ASN A 109 -17.52 0.39 2.51
CA ASN A 109 -17.38 -0.97 1.98
C ASN A 109 -18.44 -1.95 2.56
N ALA A 110 -19.69 -1.52 2.71
CA ALA A 110 -20.74 -2.30 3.37
C ALA A 110 -21.00 -3.69 2.75
N GLY A 111 -20.61 -3.91 1.49
CA GLY A 111 -20.72 -5.19 0.80
C GLY A 111 -19.59 -6.17 1.09
N ILE A 112 -18.51 -5.70 1.75
CA ILE A 112 -17.32 -6.47 2.11
C ILE A 112 -17.36 -6.73 3.61
N ASP A 113 -17.09 -7.96 4.03
CA ASP A 113 -16.90 -8.25 5.45
C ASP A 113 -15.46 -8.02 5.87
N GLU A 114 -15.31 -7.32 6.97
CA GLU A 114 -14.06 -7.16 7.70
C GLU A 114 -14.26 -7.81 9.06
N SER A 115 -13.55 -8.88 9.35
CA SER A 115 -13.85 -9.68 10.52
C SER A 115 -12.63 -10.00 11.37
N VAL A 116 -12.90 -10.50 12.56
CA VAL A 116 -11.91 -10.99 13.51
C VAL A 116 -11.81 -12.50 13.33
N LEU A 117 -10.59 -12.99 13.09
CA LEU A 117 -10.27 -14.41 13.14
C LEU A 117 -9.64 -14.78 14.48
N VAL A 118 -9.99 -15.94 14.98
CA VAL A 118 -9.45 -16.52 16.21
C VAL A 118 -8.86 -17.88 15.89
N PHE A 119 -7.69 -18.13 16.42
CA PHE A 119 -6.98 -19.41 16.35
C PHE A 119 -6.77 -19.92 17.77
N GLU A 120 -7.32 -21.10 18.08
CA GLU A 120 -7.25 -21.80 19.38
C GLU A 120 -6.83 -23.24 19.11
N ASP A 121 -5.58 -23.57 19.38
CA ASP A 121 -4.96 -24.84 19.05
C ASP A 121 -5.22 -25.31 17.61
N CYS A 122 -5.19 -24.37 16.68
CA CYS A 122 -5.48 -24.62 15.27
C CYS A 122 -4.33 -25.40 14.62
N LYS A 123 -4.58 -26.68 14.30
CA LYS A 123 -3.59 -27.57 13.73
C LYS A 123 -3.50 -27.40 12.22
N VAL A 124 -2.32 -27.05 11.76
CA VAL A 124 -2.00 -26.84 10.34
C VAL A 124 -0.93 -27.82 9.91
N PRO A 125 -1.15 -28.60 8.83
CA PRO A 125 -0.17 -29.55 8.33
C PRO A 125 1.16 -28.91 7.96
N ALA A 126 2.26 -29.67 8.02
CA ALA A 126 3.59 -29.18 7.69
C ALA A 126 3.71 -28.63 6.27
N GLU A 127 3.07 -29.27 5.32
CA GLU A 127 3.03 -28.94 3.90
C GLU A 127 2.32 -27.62 3.59
N ASN A 128 1.54 -27.11 4.54
CA ASN A 128 0.84 -25.83 4.42
C ASN A 128 1.70 -24.61 4.82
N LEU A 129 2.96 -24.81 5.16
CA LEU A 129 3.91 -23.70 5.32
C LEU A 129 4.20 -23.09 3.94
N LEU A 130 4.02 -21.79 3.81
CA LEU A 130 4.32 -21.04 2.58
C LEU A 130 5.75 -20.49 2.62
N GLY A 131 6.59 -20.98 1.74
CA GLY A 131 8.01 -20.65 1.69
C GLY A 131 8.82 -21.34 2.78
N GLU A 132 9.94 -20.76 3.15
CA GLU A 132 10.85 -21.25 4.16
C GLU A 132 10.43 -20.80 5.56
N LEU A 133 10.70 -21.64 6.56
CA LEU A 133 10.46 -21.31 7.96
C LEU A 133 11.22 -20.05 8.36
N GLY A 134 10.50 -19.08 8.96
CA GLY A 134 11.08 -17.81 9.38
C GLY A 134 11.16 -16.74 8.28
N TRP A 135 10.96 -17.08 7.01
CA TRP A 135 11.04 -16.13 5.89
C TRP A 135 9.70 -15.48 5.50
N GLY A 136 8.68 -15.72 6.30
CA GLY A 136 7.32 -15.27 6.04
C GLY A 136 7.20 -13.75 5.91
N PHE A 137 7.94 -12.95 6.69
CA PHE A 137 7.91 -11.51 6.59
C PHE A 137 8.33 -11.01 5.19
N ARG A 138 9.35 -11.62 4.60
CA ARG A 138 9.80 -11.29 3.24
C ARG A 138 8.72 -11.64 2.19
N LEU A 139 8.08 -12.79 2.34
CA LEU A 139 6.96 -13.22 1.50
C LEU A 139 5.77 -12.24 1.59
N LEU A 140 5.42 -11.80 2.81
CA LEU A 140 4.36 -10.81 3.04
C LEU A 140 4.68 -9.48 2.36
N MET A 141 5.90 -8.97 2.51
CA MET A 141 6.30 -7.70 1.89
C MET A 141 6.21 -7.73 0.35
N ARG A 142 6.65 -8.84 -0.27
CA ARG A 142 6.50 -9.04 -1.72
C ARG A 142 5.02 -9.07 -2.14
N THR A 143 4.18 -9.75 -1.40
CA THR A 143 2.73 -9.79 -1.64
C THR A 143 2.09 -8.39 -1.50
N LEU A 144 2.55 -7.60 -0.52
CA LEU A 144 2.08 -6.24 -0.30
C LEU A 144 2.52 -5.26 -1.41
N ASP A 145 3.65 -5.48 -2.08
CA ASP A 145 4.05 -4.63 -3.22
C ASP A 145 3.03 -4.73 -4.37
N GLU A 146 2.54 -5.93 -4.67
CA GLU A 146 1.45 -6.15 -5.62
C GLU A 146 0.12 -5.57 -5.11
N GLY A 147 -0.16 -5.72 -3.82
CA GLY A 147 -1.34 -5.15 -3.15
C GLY A 147 -1.39 -3.63 -3.26
N ARG A 148 -0.25 -2.94 -3.15
CA ARG A 148 -0.14 -1.48 -3.33
C ARG A 148 -0.55 -1.04 -4.72
N VAL A 149 -0.14 -1.75 -5.75
CA VAL A 149 -0.54 -1.47 -7.15
C VAL A 149 -2.05 -1.67 -7.33
N LYS A 150 -2.62 -2.74 -6.77
CA LYS A 150 -4.09 -2.95 -6.77
C LYS A 150 -4.84 -1.83 -6.04
N CYS A 151 -4.27 -1.33 -4.93
CA CYS A 151 -4.82 -0.20 -4.19
C CYS A 151 -4.82 1.09 -5.03
N CYS A 152 -3.78 1.32 -5.86
CA CYS A 152 -3.78 2.42 -6.83
C CYS A 152 -4.92 2.30 -7.83
N ALA A 153 -5.13 1.11 -8.39
CA ALA A 153 -6.21 0.87 -9.36
C ALA A 153 -7.59 1.18 -8.76
N LEU A 154 -7.83 0.77 -7.51
CA LEU A 154 -9.07 1.10 -6.79
C LEU A 154 -9.22 2.62 -6.58
N ALA A 155 -8.15 3.30 -6.17
CA ALA A 155 -8.14 4.75 -5.96
C ALA A 155 -8.48 5.50 -7.25
N ILE A 156 -7.86 5.13 -8.35
CA ILE A 156 -8.09 5.70 -9.67
C ILE A 156 -9.53 5.44 -10.13
N GLY A 157 -10.03 4.22 -9.98
CA GLY A 157 -11.40 3.88 -10.39
C GLY A 157 -12.48 4.65 -9.64
N TYR A 158 -12.32 4.84 -8.32
CA TYR A 158 -13.22 5.68 -7.53
C TYR A 158 -13.15 7.14 -7.94
N ALA A 159 -11.94 7.68 -8.14
CA ALA A 159 -11.75 9.07 -8.55
C ALA A 159 -12.32 9.34 -9.94
N GLU A 160 -12.07 8.45 -10.90
CA GLU A 160 -12.61 8.53 -12.27
C GLU A 160 -14.13 8.55 -12.25
N ARG A 161 -14.75 7.63 -11.52
CA ARG A 161 -16.21 7.59 -11.39
C ARG A 161 -16.78 8.84 -10.73
N ALA A 162 -16.13 9.36 -9.70
CA ALA A 162 -16.55 10.59 -9.04
C ALA A 162 -16.42 11.80 -9.99
N TRP A 163 -15.31 11.89 -10.72
CA TRP A 163 -15.06 12.94 -11.72
C TRP A 163 -16.08 12.91 -12.88
N GLU A 164 -16.38 11.72 -13.44
CA GLU A 164 -17.40 11.56 -14.49
C GLU A 164 -18.77 12.07 -14.04
N LEU A 165 -19.18 11.71 -12.83
CA LEU A 165 -20.45 12.16 -12.25
C LEU A 165 -20.45 13.68 -12.06
N ALA A 166 -19.36 14.25 -11.54
CA ALA A 166 -19.23 15.69 -11.35
C ALA A 166 -19.27 16.43 -12.69
N LEU A 167 -18.54 15.96 -13.70
CA LEU A 167 -18.52 16.55 -15.04
C LEU A 167 -19.93 16.53 -15.68
N ALA A 168 -20.63 15.41 -15.58
CA ALA A 168 -22.02 15.31 -16.09
C ALA A 168 -22.99 16.23 -15.35
N TYR A 169 -22.82 16.35 -14.04
CA TYR A 169 -23.67 17.19 -13.20
C TYR A 169 -23.48 18.69 -13.50
N VAL A 170 -22.24 19.19 -13.51
CA VAL A 170 -21.97 20.63 -13.72
C VAL A 170 -22.42 21.11 -15.10
N LYS A 171 -22.47 20.25 -16.13
CA LYS A 171 -22.99 20.54 -17.46
C LYS A 171 -24.51 20.75 -17.49
N ARG A 172 -25.24 20.24 -16.50
CA ARG A 172 -26.71 20.28 -16.40
C ARG A 172 -27.22 21.25 -15.34
N ARG A 173 -26.49 21.36 -14.24
CA ARG A 173 -26.90 22.21 -13.11
C ARG A 173 -26.71 23.67 -13.43
N GLN A 174 -27.77 24.46 -13.22
CA GLN A 174 -27.74 25.91 -13.37
C GLN A 174 -27.79 26.61 -12.00
N ALA A 175 -27.04 27.69 -11.87
CA ALA A 175 -27.06 28.63 -10.76
C ALA A 175 -26.59 29.99 -11.26
N PHE A 176 -27.09 31.07 -10.66
CA PHE A 176 -26.75 32.46 -11.05
C PHE A 176 -26.93 32.72 -12.55
N GLY A 177 -27.96 32.16 -13.17
CA GLY A 177 -28.32 32.39 -14.57
C GLY A 177 -27.49 31.61 -15.61
N GLN A 178 -26.55 30.74 -15.20
CA GLN A 178 -25.71 29.97 -16.12
C GLN A 178 -25.45 28.54 -15.57
N ARG A 179 -24.89 27.65 -16.41
CA ARG A 179 -24.50 26.31 -15.97
C ARG A 179 -23.28 26.39 -15.05
N LEU A 180 -23.15 25.47 -14.11
CA LEU A 180 -21.95 25.38 -13.29
C LEU A 180 -20.68 25.19 -14.13
N ALA A 181 -20.78 24.48 -15.25
CA ALA A 181 -19.67 24.30 -16.19
C ALA A 181 -19.16 25.61 -16.86
N ASP A 182 -19.93 26.68 -16.81
CA ASP A 182 -19.55 27.95 -17.40
C ASP A 182 -18.71 28.84 -16.45
N PHE A 183 -18.59 28.43 -15.18
CA PHE A 183 -17.73 29.09 -14.19
C PHE A 183 -16.27 28.57 -14.30
N GLN A 184 -15.33 29.47 -14.54
CA GLN A 184 -13.91 29.15 -14.74
C GLN A 184 -13.30 28.40 -13.55
N GLY A 185 -13.64 28.76 -12.30
CA GLY A 185 -13.17 28.04 -11.10
C GLY A 185 -13.59 26.57 -11.05
N ILE A 186 -14.76 26.21 -11.61
CA ILE A 186 -15.21 24.82 -11.72
C ILE A 186 -14.46 24.09 -12.84
N GLN A 187 -14.21 24.77 -13.96
CA GLN A 187 -13.42 24.22 -15.07
C GLN A 187 -12.00 23.85 -14.62
N TRP A 188 -11.34 24.69 -13.84
CA TRP A 188 -10.00 24.42 -13.30
C TRP A 188 -10.00 23.20 -12.39
N GLN A 189 -10.92 23.09 -11.44
CA GLN A 189 -11.03 21.93 -10.55
C GLN A 189 -11.20 20.62 -11.33
N LEU A 190 -12.01 20.61 -12.38
CA LEU A 190 -12.22 19.42 -13.21
C LEU A 190 -11.00 19.10 -14.09
N ALA A 191 -10.28 20.08 -14.57
CA ALA A 191 -9.04 19.90 -15.34
C ALA A 191 -7.92 19.33 -14.45
N GLU A 192 -7.75 19.87 -13.24
CA GLU A 192 -6.79 19.38 -12.24
C GLU A 192 -7.13 17.94 -11.81
N ALA A 193 -8.40 17.64 -11.59
CA ALA A 193 -8.86 16.31 -11.27
C ALA A 193 -8.54 15.29 -12.38
N ALA A 194 -8.80 15.64 -13.64
CA ALA A 194 -8.45 14.81 -14.80
C ALA A 194 -6.94 14.57 -14.90
N THR A 195 -6.13 15.61 -14.68
CA THR A 195 -4.67 15.53 -14.67
C THR A 195 -4.18 14.59 -13.55
N THR A 196 -4.74 14.73 -12.35
CA THR A 196 -4.43 13.87 -11.19
C THR A 196 -4.72 12.39 -11.48
N ILE A 197 -5.87 12.08 -12.07
CA ILE A 197 -6.24 10.72 -12.45
C ILE A 197 -5.25 10.15 -13.47
N TRP A 198 -4.88 10.95 -14.47
CA TRP A 198 -3.94 10.55 -15.51
C TRP A 198 -2.54 10.26 -14.96
N LEU A 199 -1.98 11.15 -14.14
CA LEU A 199 -0.67 10.97 -13.49
C LEU A 199 -0.67 9.75 -12.56
N SER A 200 -1.74 9.56 -11.78
CA SER A 200 -1.90 8.39 -10.92
C SER A 200 -1.87 7.08 -11.71
N ARG A 201 -2.51 7.06 -12.88
CA ARG A 201 -2.54 5.90 -13.78
C ARG A 201 -1.16 5.60 -14.36
N LEU A 202 -0.40 6.61 -14.77
CA LEU A 202 0.97 6.44 -15.25
C LEU A 202 1.87 5.86 -14.17
N ALA A 203 1.84 6.40 -12.95
CA ALA A 203 2.62 5.90 -11.83
C ALA A 203 2.27 4.45 -11.47
N MET A 204 0.98 4.11 -11.46
CA MET A 204 0.51 2.74 -11.22
C MET A 204 1.04 1.76 -12.29
N TYR A 205 0.92 2.11 -13.57
CA TYR A 205 1.39 1.22 -14.64
C TYR A 205 2.90 1.06 -14.66
N GLU A 206 3.66 2.09 -14.28
CA GLU A 206 5.12 1.94 -14.18
C GLU A 206 5.51 0.97 -13.05
N ALA A 207 4.88 1.08 -11.88
CA ALA A 207 5.08 0.12 -10.81
C ALA A 207 4.68 -1.31 -11.22
N ALA A 208 3.52 -1.46 -11.90
CA ALA A 208 3.05 -2.75 -12.39
C ALA A 208 4.04 -3.39 -13.38
N ARG A 209 4.53 -2.62 -14.37
CA ARG A 209 5.50 -3.13 -15.36
C ARG A 209 6.79 -3.62 -14.72
N LYS A 210 7.30 -2.94 -13.69
CA LYS A 210 8.47 -3.40 -12.93
C LYS A 210 8.21 -4.74 -12.24
N ILE A 211 7.04 -4.89 -11.60
CA ILE A 211 6.64 -6.15 -10.96
C ILE A 211 6.54 -7.28 -12.01
N ASP A 212 5.92 -7.01 -13.17
CA ASP A 212 5.76 -7.99 -14.25
C ASP A 212 7.10 -8.46 -14.82
N ARG A 213 8.12 -7.58 -14.85
CA ARG A 213 9.49 -7.95 -15.23
C ARG A 213 10.27 -8.67 -14.12
N GLY A 214 9.66 -8.90 -12.95
CA GLY A 214 10.32 -9.50 -11.80
C GLY A 214 11.33 -8.59 -11.10
N GLU A 215 11.34 -7.30 -11.41
CA GLU A 215 12.24 -6.31 -10.80
C GLU A 215 11.78 -5.95 -9.38
N PHE A 216 12.74 -5.48 -8.55
CA PHE A 216 12.41 -4.94 -7.24
C PHE A 216 11.69 -3.59 -7.38
N ALA A 217 10.43 -3.54 -7.00
CA ALA A 217 9.55 -2.40 -7.24
C ALA A 217 8.98 -1.74 -5.97
N ALA A 218 9.52 -2.04 -4.79
CA ALA A 218 8.98 -1.56 -3.51
C ALA A 218 8.90 -0.02 -3.44
N LYS A 219 9.90 0.70 -4.00
CA LYS A 219 9.91 2.16 -4.05
C LYS A 219 8.81 2.69 -4.96
N GLU A 220 8.74 2.20 -6.19
CA GLU A 220 7.77 2.64 -7.20
C GLU A 220 6.34 2.29 -6.78
N ALA A 221 6.11 1.10 -6.24
CA ALA A 221 4.81 0.69 -5.69
C ALA A 221 4.38 1.59 -4.52
N ALA A 222 5.31 1.94 -3.63
CA ALA A 222 5.04 2.85 -2.53
C ALA A 222 4.77 4.29 -3.00
N MET A 223 5.53 4.81 -3.97
CA MET A 223 5.32 6.13 -4.59
C MET A 223 3.97 6.21 -5.29
N ALA A 224 3.65 5.20 -6.11
CA ALA A 224 2.39 5.13 -6.83
C ALA A 224 1.21 5.07 -5.84
N LYS A 225 1.29 4.22 -4.82
CA LYS A 225 0.24 4.09 -3.79
C LYS A 225 0.04 5.37 -3.01
N LEU A 226 1.12 5.98 -2.53
CA LEU A 226 1.07 7.23 -1.78
C LEU A 226 0.39 8.33 -2.61
N TYR A 227 0.92 8.59 -3.80
CA TYR A 227 0.39 9.65 -4.66
C TYR A 227 -1.07 9.40 -5.05
N SER A 228 -1.38 8.21 -5.59
CA SER A 228 -2.73 7.90 -6.07
C SER A 228 -3.77 7.97 -4.96
N THR A 229 -3.47 7.45 -3.75
CA THR A 229 -4.46 7.44 -2.68
C THR A 229 -4.64 8.79 -1.99
N GLU A 230 -3.63 9.66 -1.97
CA GLU A 230 -3.75 11.03 -1.44
C GLU A 230 -4.41 11.95 -2.46
N ALA A 231 -3.87 12.02 -3.69
CA ALA A 231 -4.32 12.95 -4.70
C ALA A 231 -5.73 12.63 -5.24
N CYS A 232 -6.03 11.35 -5.51
CA CYS A 232 -7.37 10.96 -5.96
C CYS A 232 -8.44 11.09 -4.87
N GLN A 233 -8.09 11.09 -3.58
CA GLN A 233 -9.05 11.43 -2.52
C GLN A 233 -9.54 12.87 -2.68
N HIS A 234 -8.65 13.78 -3.05
CA HIS A 234 -9.03 15.16 -3.31
C HIS A 234 -9.99 15.28 -4.51
N VAL A 235 -9.80 14.46 -5.55
CA VAL A 235 -10.75 14.39 -6.67
C VAL A 235 -12.14 13.95 -6.21
N VAL A 236 -12.22 12.95 -5.35
CA VAL A 236 -13.50 12.47 -4.80
C VAL A 236 -14.16 13.55 -3.94
N ASP A 237 -13.37 14.24 -3.10
CA ASP A 237 -13.84 15.35 -2.25
C ASP A 237 -14.39 16.50 -3.10
N THR A 238 -13.66 16.91 -4.12
CA THR A 238 -14.06 17.95 -5.10
C THR A 238 -15.39 17.56 -5.77
N ALA A 239 -15.56 16.31 -6.16
CA ALA A 239 -16.81 15.84 -6.78
C ALA A 239 -18.01 15.95 -5.84
N VAL A 240 -17.83 15.59 -4.57
CA VAL A 240 -18.85 15.79 -3.52
C VAL A 240 -19.19 17.27 -3.37
N GLN A 241 -18.18 18.15 -3.32
CA GLN A 241 -18.33 19.59 -3.19
C GLN A 241 -19.11 20.19 -4.38
N LEU A 242 -18.79 19.79 -5.61
CA LEU A 242 -19.47 20.28 -6.82
C LEU A 242 -20.95 19.87 -6.87
N PHE A 243 -21.33 18.77 -6.27
CA PHE A 243 -22.74 18.35 -6.14
C PHE A 243 -23.49 19.11 -5.05
N GLY A 244 -22.78 19.81 -4.14
CA GLY A 244 -23.37 20.49 -3.01
C GLY A 244 -24.13 19.52 -2.08
N ALA A 245 -25.29 19.88 -1.57
CA ALA A 245 -26.07 19.03 -0.66
C ALA A 245 -26.38 17.63 -1.26
N ARG A 246 -26.53 17.53 -2.58
CA ARG A 246 -26.74 16.24 -3.26
C ARG A 246 -25.53 15.31 -3.14
N GLY A 247 -24.32 15.84 -3.08
CA GLY A 247 -23.10 15.05 -2.87
C GLY A 247 -23.03 14.39 -1.49
N TYR A 248 -23.70 14.98 -0.51
CA TYR A 248 -23.78 14.50 0.87
C TYR A 248 -24.99 13.58 1.15
N CYS A 249 -25.95 13.54 0.21
CA CYS A 249 -27.18 12.75 0.34
C CYS A 249 -26.96 11.30 -0.12
N ARG A 250 -27.49 10.34 0.65
CA ARG A 250 -27.38 8.89 0.35
C ARG A 250 -28.12 8.44 -0.91
N ASP A 251 -29.01 9.27 -1.46
CA ASP A 251 -29.69 9.00 -2.73
C ASP A 251 -28.73 9.10 -3.93
N TYR A 252 -27.55 9.67 -3.74
CA TYR A 252 -26.51 9.84 -4.76
C TYR A 252 -25.26 9.02 -4.40
N PRO A 253 -24.51 8.54 -5.40
CA PRO A 253 -23.41 7.59 -5.15
C PRO A 253 -22.17 8.21 -4.54
N LEU A 254 -21.98 9.54 -4.56
CA LEU A 254 -20.73 10.20 -4.18
C LEU A 254 -20.43 10.07 -2.69
N GLU A 255 -21.43 10.16 -1.80
CA GLU A 255 -21.21 9.97 -0.36
C GLU A 255 -20.66 8.56 -0.06
N ARG A 256 -21.16 7.53 -0.78
CA ARG A 256 -20.68 6.16 -0.66
C ARG A 256 -19.28 6.00 -1.21
N ILE A 257 -18.99 6.60 -2.36
CA ILE A 257 -17.63 6.62 -2.94
C ILE A 257 -16.67 7.26 -1.95
N TYR A 258 -17.02 8.40 -1.36
CA TYR A 258 -16.20 9.12 -0.37
C TYR A 258 -15.87 8.25 0.85
N ARG A 259 -16.86 7.58 1.44
CA ARG A 259 -16.68 6.71 2.60
C ARG A 259 -15.82 5.47 2.25
N ASN A 260 -16.08 4.83 1.12
CA ASN A 260 -15.33 3.66 0.67
C ASN A 260 -13.87 4.03 0.38
N TYR A 261 -13.67 5.17 -0.24
CA TYR A 261 -12.34 5.65 -0.60
C TYR A 261 -11.41 5.82 0.59
N ARG A 262 -11.96 6.30 1.72
CA ARG A 262 -11.15 6.68 2.88
C ARG A 262 -10.21 5.57 3.40
N SER A 263 -10.59 4.32 3.23
CA SER A 263 -9.78 3.17 3.66
C SER A 263 -8.47 3.03 2.88
N LEU A 264 -8.41 3.47 1.62
CA LEU A 264 -7.27 3.26 0.72
C LEU A 264 -5.97 3.92 1.20
N ARG A 265 -6.06 4.97 2.02
CA ARG A 265 -4.90 5.61 2.65
C ARG A 265 -4.33 4.81 3.83
N MET A 266 -5.08 3.82 4.34
CA MET A 266 -4.72 3.02 5.51
C MET A 266 -4.32 1.58 5.15
N VAL A 267 -5.04 0.94 4.25
CA VAL A 267 -4.78 -0.46 3.85
C VAL A 267 -3.49 -0.59 3.04
N GLU A 268 -2.91 -1.79 2.96
CA GLU A 268 -1.66 -2.10 2.26
C GLU A 268 -0.46 -1.24 2.73
N GLY A 269 -0.50 -0.85 4.01
CA GLY A 269 0.42 0.10 4.63
C GLY A 269 -0.05 1.55 4.47
N THR A 270 -0.11 2.26 5.61
CA THR A 270 -0.58 3.65 5.65
C THR A 270 0.28 4.59 4.80
N SER A 271 -0.23 5.80 4.53
CA SER A 271 0.53 6.85 3.84
C SER A 271 1.89 7.14 4.48
N GLU A 272 1.97 7.04 5.81
CA GLU A 272 3.20 7.21 6.60
C GLU A 272 4.18 6.05 6.34
N ILE A 273 3.67 4.82 6.25
CA ILE A 273 4.49 3.64 5.92
C ILE A 273 4.99 3.73 4.48
N GLN A 274 4.18 4.22 3.52
CA GLN A 274 4.67 4.45 2.16
C GLN A 274 5.84 5.45 2.15
N ARG A 275 5.73 6.58 2.87
CA ARG A 275 6.81 7.58 3.00
C ARG A 275 8.07 6.96 3.61
N ARG A 276 7.92 6.12 4.65
CA ARG A 276 9.04 5.39 5.25
C ARG A 276 9.72 4.44 4.27
N ILE A 277 8.94 3.69 3.47
CA ILE A 277 9.49 2.79 2.45
C ILE A 277 10.25 3.58 1.39
N ILE A 278 9.67 4.65 0.87
CA ILE A 278 10.29 5.52 -0.12
C ILE A 278 11.62 6.05 0.44
N TRP A 279 11.60 6.62 1.64
CA TRP A 279 12.79 7.16 2.29
C TRP A 279 13.88 6.08 2.45
N LYS A 280 13.51 4.89 2.95
CA LYS A 280 14.47 3.79 3.13
C LYS A 280 15.14 3.34 1.81
N GLN A 281 14.44 3.46 0.69
CA GLN A 281 15.02 3.15 -0.61
C GLN A 281 15.84 4.33 -1.16
N MET A 282 15.37 5.55 -0.97
CA MET A 282 16.07 6.75 -1.43
C MET A 282 17.34 7.02 -0.64
N SER A 283 17.35 6.78 0.67
CA SER A 283 18.54 6.98 1.52
C SER A 283 19.71 6.08 1.17
N LYS A 284 19.48 5.04 0.36
CA LYS A 284 20.53 4.18 -0.20
C LYS A 284 21.03 4.65 -1.57
N LEU A 285 20.28 5.52 -2.24
CA LEU A 285 20.74 6.19 -3.45
C LEU A 285 21.82 7.18 -3.05
N TYR A 286 22.88 7.24 -3.81
CA TYR A 286 24.03 8.10 -3.52
C TYR A 286 24.85 7.71 -2.28
N ASP A 287 24.62 6.53 -1.71
CA ASP A 287 25.50 5.91 -0.75
C ASP A 287 26.48 5.01 -1.54
N PRO A 288 27.79 5.33 -1.58
CA PRO A 288 28.77 4.55 -2.35
C PRO A 288 28.88 3.10 -1.89
N GLU A 289 28.58 2.81 -0.62
CA GLU A 289 28.60 1.45 -0.05
C GLU A 289 27.37 0.62 -0.47
N CYS A 290 26.27 1.30 -0.82
CA CYS A 290 25.01 0.69 -1.22
C CYS A 290 24.77 0.67 -2.73
N ALA A 291 25.70 1.21 -3.52
CA ALA A 291 25.55 1.33 -4.97
C ALA A 291 25.53 -0.05 -5.64
N PRO A 292 24.54 -0.33 -6.52
CA PRO A 292 24.39 -1.63 -7.17
C PRO A 292 25.44 -1.90 -8.26
N ASP A 293 26.07 -0.86 -8.79
CA ASP A 293 27.05 -0.92 -9.86
C ASP A 293 28.07 0.24 -9.78
N GLU A 294 29.14 0.16 -10.54
CA GLU A 294 30.21 1.14 -10.52
C GLU A 294 29.77 2.53 -11.00
N GLN A 295 28.91 2.60 -12.01
CA GLN A 295 28.40 3.87 -12.53
C GLN A 295 27.58 4.63 -11.46
N THR A 296 26.75 3.91 -10.73
CA THR A 296 25.95 4.47 -9.61
C THR A 296 26.87 4.92 -8.48
N ARG A 297 27.93 4.15 -8.20
CA ARG A 297 28.93 4.48 -7.19
C ARG A 297 29.72 5.74 -7.54
N GLU A 298 30.19 5.85 -8.77
CA GLU A 298 30.88 7.05 -9.25
C GLU A 298 29.97 8.29 -9.18
N HIS A 299 28.69 8.11 -9.52
CA HIS A 299 27.71 9.19 -9.41
C HIS A 299 27.50 9.62 -7.95
N ALA A 300 27.35 8.66 -7.02
CA ALA A 300 27.23 8.92 -5.59
C ALA A 300 28.44 9.71 -5.04
N ILE A 301 29.65 9.25 -5.36
CA ILE A 301 30.89 9.95 -4.98
C ILE A 301 30.95 11.38 -5.55
N ARG A 302 30.46 11.58 -6.78
CA ARG A 302 30.40 12.92 -7.38
C ARG A 302 29.45 13.84 -6.63
N VAL A 303 28.26 13.33 -6.26
CA VAL A 303 27.28 14.08 -5.48
C VAL A 303 27.81 14.46 -4.10
N GLU A 304 28.48 13.52 -3.41
CA GLU A 304 29.13 13.81 -2.12
C GLU A 304 30.17 14.91 -2.23
N ARG A 305 31.07 14.84 -3.24
CA ARG A 305 32.06 15.91 -3.47
C ARG A 305 31.42 17.26 -3.79
N MET A 306 30.31 17.28 -4.54
CA MET A 306 29.58 18.52 -4.78
C MET A 306 28.98 19.08 -3.49
N LEU A 307 28.42 18.22 -2.63
CA LEU A 307 27.89 18.62 -1.33
C LEU A 307 29.00 19.15 -0.42
N GLU A 308 30.15 18.45 -0.33
CA GLU A 308 31.29 18.90 0.46
C GLU A 308 31.78 20.28 0.04
N ARG A 309 31.86 20.54 -1.29
CA ARG A 309 32.21 21.88 -1.81
C ARG A 309 31.17 22.93 -1.43
N ALA A 310 29.86 22.61 -1.57
CA ALA A 310 28.79 23.51 -1.19
C ALA A 310 28.79 23.84 0.31
N LEU A 311 28.99 22.81 1.17
CA LEU A 311 29.07 23.00 2.62
C LEU A 311 30.38 23.69 3.07
N ALA A 312 31.45 23.59 2.31
CA ALA A 312 32.70 24.29 2.59
C ALA A 312 32.56 25.83 2.45
N VAL A 313 31.53 26.29 1.74
CA VAL A 313 31.16 27.71 1.64
C VAL A 313 30.41 28.18 2.88
N ASP A 314 29.76 27.29 3.62
CA ASP A 314 29.01 27.57 4.87
C ASP A 314 29.94 27.67 6.09
N ARG A 315 31.09 28.37 5.97
CA ARG A 315 31.92 28.69 7.13
C ARG A 315 31.21 29.70 8.01
N PRO A 316 31.38 29.64 9.35
CA PRO A 316 30.77 30.63 10.25
C PRO A 316 31.08 32.05 9.78
N TYR A 317 30.10 32.92 9.84
CA TYR A 317 30.15 34.32 9.40
C TYR A 317 31.37 35.13 9.90
N GLN A 318 32.04 34.65 10.92
CA GLN A 318 33.25 35.21 11.48
C GLN A 318 34.48 35.09 10.55
N ASP A 319 34.49 34.14 9.60
CA ASP A 319 35.56 33.97 8.62
C ASP A 319 35.32 34.69 7.28
N TRP A 320 34.14 35.32 7.12
CA TRP A 320 33.78 36.12 5.96
C TRP A 320 34.36 37.54 6.04
N GLY A 321 35.67 37.63 6.32
CA GLY A 321 36.37 38.89 6.07
C GLY A 321 36.23 39.29 4.60
N PHE A 322 36.30 40.56 4.33
CA PHE A 322 36.09 41.25 3.01
C PHE A 322 36.79 40.63 1.78
N ARG A 323 37.49 39.52 1.90
CA ARG A 323 38.16 38.78 0.83
C ARG A 323 37.23 38.15 -0.20
N TYR A 324 35.96 37.88 0.13
CA TYR A 324 35.02 37.28 -0.83
C TYR A 324 34.66 38.21 -1.98
N LEU A 325 34.67 39.51 -1.74
CA LEU A 325 34.40 40.52 -2.81
C LEU A 325 35.61 40.69 -3.74
N ASP A 326 36.81 40.43 -3.27
CA ASP A 326 38.05 40.52 -4.08
C ASP A 326 38.27 39.28 -4.96
N GLU A 327 37.77 38.08 -4.54
CA GLU A 327 37.87 36.86 -5.32
C GLU A 327 36.84 36.77 -6.44
N VAL A 328 35.64 37.36 -6.24
CA VAL A 328 34.57 37.37 -7.27
C VAL A 328 34.88 38.46 -8.34
N ALA A 329 35.60 39.52 -7.99
CA ALA A 329 36.02 40.55 -8.92
C ALA A 329 37.27 40.22 -9.76
N ALA A 330 37.92 39.07 -9.48
CA ALA A 330 39.11 38.62 -10.20
C ALA A 330 38.83 37.61 -11.31
N ASP A 331 37.58 37.10 -11.39
CA ASP A 331 37.10 36.11 -12.38
C ASP A 331 36.20 36.74 -13.49
N ASP A 332 36.03 38.07 -13.51
CA ASP A 332 35.50 38.88 -14.63
C ASP A 332 36.66 39.54 -15.37
#